data_aa6243528ea7cfabe94906fa81fdc88a
#
_entry.id   aa6243528ea7cfabe94906fa81fdc88a
#
_cell.length_a   1.000
_cell.length_b   1.000
_cell.length_c   1.000
_cell.angle_alpha   90.00
_cell.angle_beta   90.00
_cell.angle_gamma   90.00
#
_symmetry.space_group_name_H-M   'P 1'
#
loop_
_entity.id
_entity.type
_entity.pdbx_description
1 polymer ?
#
loop_
_entity_poly.entity_id
_entity_poly.type
_entity_poly.pdbx_seq_one_letter_code
_entity_poly.pdbx_strand_id
1 'polypeptide(L)' 'MGIERFDGTLHGKKGGFVLQHNAGGTDGVPWMTWKIVETSGTGDLAGIDGEGEIIIGADGTHSYTLDYEL' A
#
# COMPACT_ATOMS: atom_id res chain seq x y z
N MET A 1 5.73 -0.67 12.49
CA MET A 1 4.94 0.24 11.65
C MET A 1 5.89 1.17 10.90
N GLY A 2 5.71 1.31 9.60
CA GLY A 2 6.48 2.23 8.77
C GLY A 2 5.56 3.16 7.98
N ILE A 3 6.09 4.27 7.52
CA ILE A 3 5.35 5.22 6.70
C ILE A 3 6.17 5.48 5.44
N GLU A 4 5.51 5.39 4.30
CA GLU A 4 6.13 5.64 3.00
C GLU A 4 5.27 6.60 2.18
N ARG A 5 5.92 7.51 1.50
CA ARG A 5 5.26 8.45 0.61
C ARG A 5 5.43 8.02 -0.85
N PHE A 6 4.32 7.96 -1.56
CA PHE A 6 4.31 7.77 -3.00
C PHE A 6 4.11 9.11 -3.69
N ASP A 7 4.93 9.40 -4.71
CA ASP A 7 4.74 10.53 -5.60
C ASP A 7 4.95 10.04 -7.03
N GLY A 8 4.00 10.29 -7.90
CA GLY A 8 4.10 9.84 -9.27
C GLY A 8 2.76 9.78 -9.97
N THR A 9 2.62 8.82 -10.87
CA THR A 9 1.41 8.61 -11.65
C THR A 9 0.83 7.23 -11.34
N LEU A 10 -0.45 7.19 -11.01
CA LEU A 10 -1.19 5.96 -10.74
C LEU A 10 -2.39 5.91 -11.69
N HIS A 11 -2.39 4.93 -12.62
CA HIS A 11 -3.44 4.77 -13.63
C HIS A 11 -3.77 6.07 -14.37
N GLY A 12 -2.73 6.81 -14.79
CA GLY A 12 -2.88 8.07 -15.52
C GLY A 12 -3.19 9.29 -14.67
N LYS A 13 -3.34 9.13 -13.37
CA LYS A 13 -3.60 10.24 -12.44
C LYS A 13 -2.30 10.61 -11.72
N LYS A 14 -1.95 11.87 -11.77
CA LYS A 14 -0.69 12.37 -11.21
C LYS A 14 -0.92 12.99 -9.85
N GLY A 15 -0.11 12.58 -8.88
CA GLY A 15 -0.17 13.09 -7.52
C GLY A 15 0.60 12.21 -6.56
N GLY A 16 0.28 12.29 -5.29
CA GLY A 16 0.94 11.49 -4.26
C GLY A 16 0.00 11.12 -3.13
N PHE A 17 0.45 10.20 -2.30
CA PHE A 17 -0.25 9.80 -1.08
C PHE A 17 0.74 9.14 -0.13
N VAL A 18 0.31 8.92 1.11
CA VAL A 18 1.12 8.29 2.14
C VAL A 18 0.58 6.89 2.43
N LEU A 19 1.49 5.93 2.48
CA LEU A 19 1.19 4.56 2.85
C LEU A 19 1.69 4.29 4.26
N GLN A 20 0.86 3.63 5.06
CA GLN A 20 1.24 3.12 6.38
C GLN A 20 1.47 1.62 6.26
N HIS A 21 2.66 1.17 6.64
CA HIS A 21 3.04 -0.24 6.59
C HIS A 21 2.92 -0.88 7.96
N ASN A 22 2.36 -2.09 7.99
CA ASN A 22 2.38 -2.96 9.15
C ASN A 22 2.91 -4.31 8.71
N ALA A 23 3.82 -4.88 9.49
CA ALA A 23 4.42 -6.16 9.18
C ALA A 23 4.42 -7.05 10.42
N GLY A 24 4.38 -8.35 10.20
CA GLY A 24 4.44 -9.33 11.27
C GLY A 24 4.68 -10.72 10.73
N GLY A 25 4.61 -11.71 11.62
CA GLY A 25 4.72 -13.11 11.26
C GLY A 25 3.74 -13.92 12.09
N THR A 26 3.04 -14.85 11.46
CA THR A 26 2.12 -15.76 12.11
C THR A 26 2.50 -17.17 11.66
N ASP A 27 2.74 -18.07 12.61
CA ASP A 27 3.16 -19.46 12.34
C ASP A 27 4.36 -19.55 11.39
N GLY A 28 5.31 -18.62 11.52
CA GLY A 28 6.50 -18.59 10.68
C GLY A 28 6.28 -18.03 9.27
N VAL A 29 5.08 -17.54 8.97
CA VAL A 29 4.78 -16.94 7.67
C VAL A 29 4.85 -15.42 7.80
N PRO A 30 5.81 -14.76 7.13
CA PRO A 30 5.88 -13.31 7.15
C PRO A 30 4.76 -12.70 6.30
N TRP A 31 4.25 -11.57 6.76
CA TRP A 31 3.25 -10.80 6.01
C TRP A 31 3.51 -9.30 6.19
N MET A 32 3.04 -8.54 5.22
CA MET A 32 3.06 -7.08 5.29
C MET A 32 1.78 -6.54 4.69
N THR A 33 1.19 -5.58 5.38
CA THR A 33 0.03 -4.84 4.89
C THR A 33 0.36 -3.37 4.80
N TRP A 34 -0.32 -2.67 3.91
CA TRP A 34 -0.25 -1.22 3.82
C TRP A 34 -1.64 -0.63 3.67
N LYS A 35 -1.77 0.57 4.18
CA LYS A 35 -3.01 1.31 4.09
C LYS A 35 -2.69 2.73 3.64
N ILE A 36 -3.49 3.27 2.72
CA ILE A 36 -3.36 4.66 2.31
C ILE A 36 -3.92 5.53 3.43
N VAL A 37 -3.12 6.48 3.90
CA VAL A 37 -3.53 7.40 4.95
C VAL A 37 -4.58 8.35 4.38
N GLU A 38 -5.75 8.40 4.98
CA GLU A 38 -6.81 9.32 4.59
C GLU A 38 -6.29 10.76 4.58
N THR A 39 -6.77 11.55 3.66
CA THR A 39 -6.39 12.95 3.47
C THR A 39 -4.94 13.18 3.03
N SER A 40 -4.15 12.13 2.82
CA SER A 40 -2.78 12.27 2.33
C SER A 40 -2.68 12.45 0.82
N GLY A 41 -3.74 12.17 0.07
CA GLY A 41 -3.74 12.30 -1.39
C GLY A 41 -3.57 13.74 -1.86
N THR A 42 -2.78 13.94 -2.90
CA THR A 42 -2.51 15.24 -3.50
C THR A 42 -2.71 15.20 -5.00
N GLY A 43 -2.92 16.38 -5.62
CA GLY A 43 -3.13 16.46 -7.05
C GLY A 43 -4.36 15.68 -7.50
N ASP A 44 -4.22 14.90 -8.55
CA ASP A 44 -5.31 14.06 -9.08
C ASP A 44 -5.64 12.87 -8.18
N LEU A 45 -4.83 12.62 -7.15
CA LEU A 45 -5.04 11.56 -6.18
C LEU A 45 -5.64 12.06 -4.86
N ALA A 46 -6.07 13.31 -4.81
CA ALA A 46 -6.78 13.84 -3.66
C ALA A 46 -8.05 13.01 -3.38
N GLY A 47 -8.25 12.61 -2.13
CA GLY A 47 -9.38 11.77 -1.74
C GLY A 47 -9.14 10.27 -1.91
N ILE A 48 -7.95 9.86 -2.33
CA ILE A 48 -7.63 8.43 -2.48
C ILE A 48 -7.71 7.71 -1.13
N ASP A 49 -8.31 6.53 -1.15
CA ASP A 49 -8.40 5.62 -0.01
C ASP A 49 -8.18 4.20 -0.51
N GLY A 50 -7.57 3.38 0.31
CA GLY A 50 -7.32 2.01 -0.07
C GLY A 50 -6.39 1.28 0.88
N GLU A 51 -6.23 0.00 0.60
CA GLU A 51 -5.35 -0.88 1.37
C GLU A 51 -4.79 -1.99 0.48
N GLY A 52 -3.72 -2.59 0.92
CA GLY A 52 -3.11 -3.69 0.20
C GLY A 52 -2.29 -4.59 1.11
N GLU A 53 -1.78 -5.67 0.55
CA GLU A 53 -0.97 -6.62 1.28
C GLU A 53 0.10 -7.25 0.40
N ILE A 54 1.18 -7.70 1.05
CA ILE A 54 2.18 -8.56 0.43
C ILE A 54 2.08 -9.92 1.08
N ILE A 55 1.94 -10.95 0.27
CA ILE A 55 1.92 -12.34 0.69
C ILE A 55 3.19 -13.01 0.20
N ILE A 56 3.94 -13.61 1.10
CA ILE A 56 5.15 -14.34 0.77
C ILE A 56 4.82 -15.83 0.83
N GLY A 57 4.91 -16.50 -0.31
CA GLY A 57 4.66 -17.93 -0.40
C GLY A 57 5.81 -18.76 0.19
N ALA A 58 5.51 -20.02 0.54
CA ALA A 58 6.48 -20.93 1.10
C ALA A 58 7.65 -21.25 0.15
N ASP A 59 7.45 -21.08 -1.14
CA ASP A 59 8.46 -21.25 -2.19
C ASP A 59 9.26 -19.98 -2.49
N GLY A 60 9.06 -18.92 -1.71
CA GLY A 60 9.74 -17.64 -1.90
C GLY A 60 9.05 -16.71 -2.90
N THR A 61 7.89 -17.07 -3.43
CA THR A 61 7.15 -16.16 -4.31
C THR A 61 6.52 -15.02 -3.51
N HIS A 62 6.47 -13.85 -4.14
CA HIS A 62 5.86 -12.67 -3.55
C HIS A 62 4.65 -12.26 -4.39
N SER A 63 3.52 -12.09 -3.72
CA SER A 63 2.31 -11.54 -4.32
C SER A 63 1.90 -10.29 -3.56
N TYR A 64 1.51 -9.26 -4.28
CA TYR A 64 1.05 -8.03 -3.63
C TYR A 64 -0.20 -7.51 -4.33
N THR A 65 -1.04 -6.88 -3.56
CA THR A 65 -2.29 -6.30 -4.02
C THR A 65 -2.42 -4.87 -3.54
N LEU A 66 -3.15 -4.07 -4.26
CA LEU A 66 -3.55 -2.73 -3.84
C LEU A 66 -4.95 -2.46 -4.37
N ASP A 67 -5.91 -2.37 -3.46
CA ASP A 67 -7.28 -1.98 -3.76
C ASP A 67 -7.48 -0.54 -3.30
N TYR A 68 -7.87 0.34 -4.20
CA TYR A 68 -8.04 1.75 -3.88
C TYR A 68 -9.27 2.34 -4.58
N GLU A 69 -9.75 3.43 -4.01
CA GLU A 69 -10.86 4.23 -4.56
C GLU A 69 -10.48 5.71 -4.56
N LEU A 70 -11.05 6.43 -5.49
CA LEU A 70 -10.89 7.88 -5.61
C LEU A 70 -12.23 8.59 -5.46
#